data_13f751ecb2e71a94085ba9bb7f164752
#
_entry.id   13f751ecb2e71a94085ba9bb7f164752
#
_cell.length_a   1.000
_cell.length_b   1.000
_cell.length_c   1.000
_cell.angle_alpha   90.00
_cell.angle_beta   90.00
_cell.angle_gamma   90.00
#
_symmetry.space_group_name_H-M   'P 1'
#
loop_
_entity.id
_entity.type
_entity.pdbx_description
1 polymer ?
#
loop_
_entity_poly.entity_id
_entity_poly.type
_entity_poly.pdbx_seq_one_letter_code
_entity_poly.pdbx_strand_id
1 'polypeptide(L)'
;MTEKKTTAATRGPSDHTIRDQIVAAAMEYFSHYGFEKTTVSDLARSIGFSKAYIYKFFGSKQEIGEVICANCLMDITERLNAALEQSPSATEKIKQLFQTLAVAGCELFFRERRLYDIAAASSREHWPAAVQYEDSLREIVLAILRAGRTAEEFERKTPLDETAAAVYLVLRPLADPLQLQSSLDTAREDASQLAALVLRSLAP
;
A
#
# COMPACT_ATOMS: atom_id res chain seq x y z
N MET A 1 1.89 -2.81 -64.03
CA MET A 1 1.19 -2.93 -62.72
C MET A 1 2.27 -3.21 -61.69
N THR A 2 2.66 -2.17 -60.95
CA THR A 2 3.74 -2.23 -59.94
C THR A 2 3.08 -2.10 -58.57
N GLU A 3 2.99 -3.20 -57.84
CA GLU A 3 2.47 -3.23 -56.45
C GLU A 3 3.45 -2.52 -55.55
N LYS A 4 2.97 -1.48 -54.91
CA LYS A 4 3.66 -0.75 -53.84
C LYS A 4 3.45 -1.50 -52.53
N LYS A 5 4.46 -2.24 -52.08
CA LYS A 5 4.51 -2.91 -50.80
C LYS A 5 4.62 -1.84 -49.68
N THR A 6 3.51 -1.51 -49.02
CA THR A 6 3.49 -0.64 -47.89
C THR A 6 4.06 -1.39 -46.66
N THR A 7 5.29 -1.06 -46.29
CA THR A 7 5.90 -1.50 -45.03
C THR A 7 5.20 -0.80 -43.88
N ALA A 8 4.42 -1.54 -43.09
CA ALA A 8 3.88 -1.06 -41.84
C ALA A 8 5.04 -0.75 -40.90
N ALA A 9 5.21 0.53 -40.54
CA ALA A 9 6.15 0.96 -39.52
C ALA A 9 5.71 0.34 -38.19
N THR A 10 6.55 -0.54 -37.63
CA THR A 10 6.38 -1.09 -36.28
C THR A 10 6.44 0.10 -35.31
N ARG A 11 5.29 0.53 -34.77
CA ARG A 11 5.26 1.48 -33.67
C ARG A 11 6.05 0.90 -32.53
N GLY A 12 7.06 1.63 -32.05
CA GLY A 12 7.79 1.30 -30.83
C GLY A 12 6.83 1.14 -29.62
N PRO A 13 7.33 0.61 -28.49
CA PRO A 13 6.53 0.46 -27.28
C PRO A 13 5.81 1.78 -26.93
N SER A 14 4.57 1.70 -26.47
CA SER A 14 3.84 2.88 -26.02
C SER A 14 4.56 3.50 -24.79
N ASP A 15 4.39 4.80 -24.55
CA ASP A 15 4.99 5.49 -23.39
C ASP A 15 4.59 4.81 -22.08
N HIS A 16 3.39 4.27 -21.98
CA HIS A 16 2.93 3.48 -20.84
C HIS A 16 3.78 2.21 -20.65
N THR A 17 4.04 1.45 -21.71
CA THR A 17 4.88 0.24 -21.64
C THR A 17 6.30 0.54 -21.19
N ILE A 18 6.88 1.67 -21.64
CA ILE A 18 8.23 2.10 -21.20
C ILE A 18 8.21 2.51 -19.72
N ARG A 19 7.19 3.24 -19.29
CA ARG A 19 7.03 3.63 -17.89
C ARG A 19 6.98 2.40 -16.98
N ASP A 20 6.18 1.39 -17.34
CA ASP A 20 6.08 0.13 -16.61
C ASP A 20 7.40 -0.65 -16.60
N GLN A 21 8.14 -0.69 -17.70
CA GLN A 21 9.46 -1.29 -17.76
C GLN A 21 10.46 -0.62 -16.81
N ILE A 22 10.45 0.71 -16.73
CA ILE A 22 11.31 1.45 -15.80
C ILE A 22 10.94 1.12 -14.36
N VAL A 23 9.65 1.08 -14.02
CA VAL A 23 9.17 0.75 -12.66
C VAL A 23 9.54 -0.67 -12.27
N ALA A 24 9.32 -1.66 -13.14
CA ALA A 24 9.66 -3.06 -12.89
C ALA A 24 11.17 -3.25 -12.66
N ALA A 25 12.00 -2.65 -13.51
CA ALA A 25 13.46 -2.70 -13.36
C ALA A 25 13.95 -1.93 -12.11
N ALA A 26 13.29 -0.80 -11.79
CA ALA A 26 13.60 -0.05 -10.57
C ALA A 26 13.26 -0.84 -9.32
N MET A 27 12.12 -1.53 -9.30
CA MET A 27 11.70 -2.39 -8.20
C MET A 27 12.73 -3.50 -7.96
N GLU A 28 13.17 -4.20 -9.02
CA GLU A 28 14.23 -5.21 -8.93
C GLU A 28 15.56 -4.60 -8.44
N TYR A 29 15.97 -3.47 -8.99
CA TYR A 29 17.21 -2.81 -8.62
C TYR A 29 17.20 -2.32 -7.17
N PHE A 30 16.10 -1.71 -6.73
CA PHE A 30 15.94 -1.25 -5.34
C PHE A 30 15.86 -2.41 -4.35
N SER A 31 15.27 -3.54 -4.74
CA SER A 31 15.24 -4.74 -3.90
C SER A 31 16.64 -5.33 -3.64
N HIS A 32 17.58 -5.14 -4.57
CA HIS A 32 18.98 -5.58 -4.40
C HIS A 32 19.87 -4.57 -3.67
N TYR A 33 19.79 -3.30 -4.08
CA TYR A 33 20.76 -2.28 -3.65
C TYR A 33 20.22 -1.28 -2.62
N GLY A 34 18.90 -1.25 -2.45
CA GLY A 34 18.18 -0.29 -1.59
C GLY A 34 17.88 1.03 -2.30
N PHE A 35 16.73 1.60 -1.97
CA PHE A 35 16.25 2.85 -2.55
C PHE A 35 17.22 4.02 -2.29
N GLU A 36 17.61 4.23 -1.03
CA GLU A 36 18.45 5.38 -0.64
C GLU A 36 19.82 5.40 -1.34
N LYS A 37 20.44 4.23 -1.47
CA LYS A 37 21.78 4.08 -2.04
C LYS A 37 21.81 4.12 -3.56
N THR A 38 20.67 3.99 -4.23
CA THR A 38 20.58 3.93 -5.69
C THR A 38 20.35 5.31 -6.28
N THR A 39 21.03 5.62 -7.40
CA THR A 39 20.79 6.82 -8.21
C THR A 39 20.03 6.48 -9.50
N VAL A 40 19.39 7.50 -10.11
CA VAL A 40 18.76 7.33 -11.45
C VAL A 40 19.81 6.94 -12.50
N SER A 41 21.07 7.34 -12.34
CA SER A 41 22.16 6.95 -13.25
C SER A 41 22.49 5.46 -13.15
N ASP A 42 22.47 4.90 -11.94
CA ASP A 42 22.70 3.48 -11.72
C ASP A 42 21.58 2.64 -12.30
N LEU A 43 20.34 3.07 -12.05
CA LEU A 43 19.16 2.44 -12.64
C LEU A 43 19.21 2.48 -14.17
N ALA A 44 19.49 3.64 -14.76
CA ALA A 44 19.59 3.80 -16.21
C ALA A 44 20.61 2.83 -16.82
N ARG A 45 21.77 2.68 -16.17
CA ARG A 45 22.81 1.76 -16.59
C ARG A 45 22.36 0.31 -16.52
N SER A 46 21.65 -0.08 -15.47
CA SER A 46 21.19 -1.47 -15.29
C SER A 46 20.19 -1.93 -16.35
N ILE A 47 19.36 -1.01 -16.87
CA ILE A 47 18.31 -1.32 -17.86
C ILE A 47 18.71 -0.93 -19.30
N GLY A 48 19.94 -0.44 -19.51
CA GLY A 48 20.42 -0.07 -20.83
C GLY A 48 19.84 1.23 -21.37
N PHE A 49 19.30 2.09 -20.50
CA PHE A 49 18.75 3.39 -20.87
C PHE A 49 19.74 4.53 -20.53
N SER A 50 19.57 5.69 -21.17
CA SER A 50 20.24 6.89 -20.71
C SER A 50 19.48 7.52 -19.53
N LYS A 51 20.20 8.21 -18.64
CA LYS A 51 19.60 8.99 -17.57
C LYS A 51 18.57 10.00 -18.11
N ALA A 52 18.89 10.68 -19.22
CA ALA A 52 17.99 11.62 -19.87
C ALA A 52 16.72 10.96 -20.40
N TYR A 53 16.80 9.67 -20.81
CA TYR A 53 15.64 8.93 -21.26
C TYR A 53 14.69 8.60 -20.10
N ILE A 54 15.21 8.19 -18.93
CA ILE A 54 14.38 7.98 -17.74
C ILE A 54 13.67 9.27 -17.32
N TYR A 55 14.36 10.42 -17.36
CA TYR A 55 13.77 11.71 -17.00
C TYR A 55 12.66 12.22 -17.95
N LYS A 56 12.43 11.57 -19.09
CA LYS A 56 11.23 11.83 -19.90
C LYS A 56 9.95 11.26 -19.28
N PHE A 57 10.07 10.25 -18.42
CA PHE A 57 8.94 9.52 -17.83
C PHE A 57 8.76 9.79 -16.34
N PHE A 58 9.84 10.15 -15.65
CA PHE A 58 9.87 10.38 -14.20
C PHE A 58 10.74 11.60 -13.90
N GLY A 59 10.20 12.59 -13.24
CA GLY A 59 10.91 13.81 -12.86
C GLY A 59 11.99 13.60 -11.80
N SER A 60 11.89 12.52 -11.02
CA SER A 60 12.83 12.22 -9.92
C SER A 60 12.90 10.72 -9.60
N LYS A 61 13.91 10.32 -8.80
CA LYS A 61 13.96 8.99 -8.20
C LYS A 61 12.78 8.74 -7.27
N GLN A 62 12.37 9.77 -6.55
CA GLN A 62 11.22 9.71 -5.65
C GLN A 62 9.95 9.34 -6.41
N GLU A 63 9.67 9.96 -7.56
CA GLU A 63 8.48 9.65 -8.37
C GLU A 63 8.43 8.17 -8.79
N ILE A 64 9.60 7.57 -9.08
CA ILE A 64 9.68 6.12 -9.33
C ILE A 64 9.35 5.33 -8.05
N GLY A 65 9.93 5.75 -6.91
CA GLY A 65 9.65 5.16 -5.60
C GLY A 65 8.18 5.26 -5.19
N GLU A 66 7.52 6.39 -5.49
CA GLU A 66 6.09 6.60 -5.24
C GLU A 66 5.22 5.60 -6.01
N VAL A 67 5.52 5.34 -7.28
CA VAL A 67 4.78 4.33 -8.06
C VAL A 67 4.98 2.93 -7.49
N ILE A 68 6.20 2.57 -7.11
CA ILE A 68 6.48 1.27 -6.48
C ILE A 68 5.73 1.15 -5.14
N CYS A 69 5.77 2.19 -4.31
CA CYS A 69 5.06 2.23 -3.04
C CYS A 69 3.55 2.11 -3.24
N ALA A 70 2.98 2.87 -4.19
CA ALA A 70 1.56 2.81 -4.52
C ALA A 70 1.11 1.40 -4.92
N ASN A 71 1.91 0.69 -5.74
CA ASN A 71 1.61 -0.69 -6.13
C ASN A 71 1.61 -1.64 -4.91
N CYS A 72 2.62 -1.54 -4.03
CA CYS A 72 2.67 -2.35 -2.81
C CYS A 72 1.48 -2.08 -1.87
N LEU A 73 1.10 -0.81 -1.69
CA LEU A 73 -0.04 -0.41 -0.85
C LEU A 73 -1.37 -0.83 -1.48
N MET A 74 -1.47 -0.81 -2.79
CA MET A 74 -2.63 -1.32 -3.53
C MET A 74 -2.82 -2.83 -3.31
N ASP A 75 -1.75 -3.63 -3.40
CA ASP A 75 -1.80 -5.08 -3.12
C ASP A 75 -2.29 -5.35 -1.69
N ILE A 76 -1.84 -4.57 -0.70
CA ILE A 76 -2.33 -4.68 0.69
C ILE A 76 -3.82 -4.35 0.77
N THR A 77 -4.25 -3.27 0.11
CA THR A 77 -5.65 -2.83 0.11
C THR A 77 -6.56 -3.84 -0.59
N GLU A 78 -6.14 -4.43 -1.69
CA GLU A 78 -6.88 -5.49 -2.40
C GLU A 78 -7.06 -6.73 -1.52
N ARG A 79 -6.00 -7.19 -0.85
CA ARG A 79 -6.09 -8.30 0.12
C ARG A 79 -7.04 -7.98 1.26
N LEU A 80 -6.98 -6.76 1.79
CA LEU A 80 -7.87 -6.29 2.83
C LEU A 80 -9.32 -6.32 2.36
N ASN A 81 -9.63 -5.74 1.22
CA ASN A 81 -10.98 -5.72 0.66
C ASN A 81 -11.51 -7.14 0.45
N ALA A 82 -10.71 -8.05 -0.11
CA ALA A 82 -11.10 -9.45 -0.29
C ALA A 82 -11.43 -10.14 1.04
N ALA A 83 -10.66 -9.89 2.10
CA ALA A 83 -10.93 -10.44 3.44
C ALA A 83 -12.22 -9.84 4.04
N LEU A 84 -12.45 -8.54 3.86
CA LEU A 84 -13.65 -7.87 4.35
C LEU A 84 -14.92 -8.30 3.61
N GLU A 85 -14.85 -8.55 2.30
CA GLU A 85 -15.99 -9.06 1.51
C GLU A 85 -16.44 -10.45 1.97
N GLN A 86 -15.50 -11.29 2.39
CA GLN A 86 -15.81 -12.64 2.91
C GLN A 86 -16.29 -12.65 4.36
N SER A 87 -16.22 -11.52 5.05
CA SER A 87 -16.58 -11.41 6.45
C SER A 87 -18.11 -11.24 6.62
N PRO A 88 -18.79 -12.11 7.37
CA PRO A 88 -20.24 -12.16 7.46
C PRO A 88 -20.87 -11.05 8.31
N SER A 89 -20.08 -10.39 9.17
CA SER A 89 -20.57 -9.38 10.13
C SER A 89 -19.59 -8.23 10.27
N ALA A 90 -20.05 -7.10 10.81
CA ALA A 90 -19.18 -5.96 11.09
C ALA A 90 -18.13 -6.30 12.18
N THR A 91 -18.53 -7.10 13.16
CA THR A 91 -17.63 -7.64 14.18
C THR A 91 -16.48 -8.44 13.55
N GLU A 92 -16.78 -9.33 12.60
CA GLU A 92 -15.73 -10.09 11.91
C GLU A 92 -14.88 -9.21 11.01
N LYS A 93 -15.48 -8.19 10.36
CA LYS A 93 -14.73 -7.21 9.56
C LYS A 93 -13.70 -6.44 10.40
N ILE A 94 -14.01 -6.05 11.63
CA ILE A 94 -13.03 -5.43 12.54
C ILE A 94 -11.87 -6.39 12.80
N LYS A 95 -12.11 -7.65 13.10
CA LYS A 95 -11.03 -8.63 13.33
C LYS A 95 -10.17 -8.80 12.09
N GLN A 96 -10.79 -8.98 10.92
CA GLN A 96 -10.08 -9.16 9.66
C GLN A 96 -9.27 -7.91 9.27
N LEU A 97 -9.78 -6.70 9.51
CA LEU A 97 -9.05 -5.46 9.27
C LEU A 97 -7.70 -5.45 10.02
N PHE A 98 -7.73 -5.69 11.33
CA PHE A 98 -6.52 -5.69 12.15
C PHE A 98 -5.55 -6.81 11.76
N GLN A 99 -6.07 -8.04 11.58
CA GLN A 99 -5.28 -9.20 11.25
C GLN A 99 -4.62 -9.10 9.87
N THR A 100 -5.37 -8.68 8.86
CA THR A 100 -4.87 -8.58 7.48
C THR A 100 -3.76 -7.54 7.38
N LEU A 101 -3.91 -6.39 8.03
CA LEU A 101 -2.87 -5.36 8.02
C LEU A 101 -1.59 -5.82 8.70
N ALA A 102 -1.68 -6.45 9.88
CA ALA A 102 -0.53 -7.01 10.58
C ALA A 102 0.20 -8.07 9.73
N VAL A 103 -0.56 -8.99 9.13
CA VAL A 103 0.02 -10.07 8.30
C VAL A 103 0.69 -9.50 7.06
N ALA A 104 0.00 -8.63 6.30
CA ALA A 104 0.52 -8.05 5.07
C ALA A 104 1.77 -7.20 5.31
N GLY A 105 1.76 -6.37 6.35
CA GLY A 105 2.93 -5.56 6.71
C GLY A 105 4.14 -6.41 7.15
N CYS A 106 3.93 -7.46 7.96
CA CYS A 106 4.99 -8.40 8.31
C CYS A 106 5.52 -9.16 7.08
N GLU A 107 4.66 -9.62 6.19
CA GLU A 107 5.08 -10.30 4.97
C GLU A 107 5.93 -9.40 4.08
N LEU A 108 5.53 -8.15 3.89
CA LEU A 108 6.30 -7.17 3.14
C LEU A 108 7.68 -6.95 3.80
N PHE A 109 7.75 -6.83 5.12
CA PHE A 109 9.01 -6.66 5.84
C PHE A 109 9.95 -7.85 5.67
N PHE A 110 9.46 -9.08 5.86
CA PHE A 110 10.32 -10.27 5.86
C PHE A 110 10.69 -10.76 4.45
N ARG A 111 9.79 -10.58 3.48
CA ARG A 111 10.04 -11.04 2.09
C ARG A 111 10.74 -9.98 1.25
N GLU A 112 10.40 -8.72 1.43
CA GLU A 112 10.82 -7.61 0.56
C GLU A 112 11.34 -6.43 1.40
N ARG A 113 12.29 -6.69 2.28
CA ARG A 113 12.85 -5.70 3.22
C ARG A 113 13.18 -4.36 2.57
N ARG A 114 13.72 -4.37 1.36
CA ARG A 114 14.14 -3.17 0.65
C ARG A 114 12.96 -2.36 0.10
N LEU A 115 11.87 -3.04 -0.26
CA LEU A 115 10.61 -2.38 -0.64
C LEU A 115 9.91 -1.82 0.60
N TYR A 116 10.01 -2.51 1.72
CA TYR A 116 9.55 -1.98 3.01
C TYR A 116 10.27 -0.67 3.38
N ASP A 117 11.57 -0.54 3.09
CA ASP A 117 12.31 0.70 3.30
C ASP A 117 11.75 1.86 2.43
N ILE A 118 11.22 1.58 1.23
CA ILE A 118 10.52 2.56 0.39
C ILE A 118 9.20 2.99 1.06
N ALA A 119 8.41 2.03 1.56
CA ALA A 119 7.18 2.33 2.27
C ALA A 119 7.43 3.15 3.55
N ALA A 120 8.51 2.86 4.29
CA ALA A 120 8.92 3.63 5.46
C ALA A 120 9.37 5.06 5.09
N ALA A 121 10.06 5.24 3.97
CA ALA A 121 10.41 6.58 3.46
C ALA A 121 9.15 7.34 3.04
N SER A 122 8.22 6.69 2.35
CA SER A 122 6.93 7.25 1.91
C SER A 122 6.09 7.75 3.10
N SER A 123 6.01 6.96 4.17
CA SER A 123 5.31 7.34 5.41
C SER A 123 6.00 8.53 6.09
N ARG A 124 7.33 8.48 6.23
CA ARG A 124 8.11 9.55 6.89
C ARG A 124 8.00 10.88 6.18
N GLU A 125 8.03 10.87 4.86
CA GLU A 125 8.06 12.06 4.01
C GLU A 125 6.67 12.46 3.51
N HIS A 126 5.62 11.75 3.94
CA HIS A 126 4.22 11.99 3.57
C HIS A 126 4.02 12.03 2.04
N TRP A 127 4.55 11.03 1.34
CA TRP A 127 4.33 10.92 -0.10
C TRP A 127 2.84 10.71 -0.40
N PRO A 128 2.36 11.18 -1.57
CA PRO A 128 0.95 11.05 -1.93
C PRO A 128 0.38 9.64 -1.80
N ALA A 129 1.16 8.62 -2.15
CA ALA A 129 0.75 7.22 -2.02
C ALA A 129 0.45 6.80 -0.57
N ALA A 130 1.30 7.22 0.39
CA ALA A 130 1.08 6.93 1.81
C ALA A 130 -0.14 7.66 2.35
N VAL A 131 -0.31 8.94 1.99
CA VAL A 131 -1.48 9.74 2.41
C VAL A 131 -2.78 9.14 1.90
N GLN A 132 -2.84 8.78 0.60
CA GLN A 132 -4.01 8.13 0.01
C GLN A 132 -4.34 6.79 0.66
N TYR A 133 -3.33 6.00 1.00
CA TYR A 133 -3.51 4.75 1.71
C TYR A 133 -4.11 4.97 3.10
N GLU A 134 -3.60 5.92 3.87
CA GLU A 134 -4.15 6.26 5.18
C GLU A 134 -5.62 6.72 5.08
N ASP A 135 -5.96 7.55 4.11
CA ASP A 135 -7.33 8.02 3.89
C ASP A 135 -8.25 6.85 3.50
N SER A 136 -7.80 5.94 2.65
CA SER A 136 -8.54 4.72 2.31
C SER A 136 -8.84 3.85 3.54
N LEU A 137 -7.87 3.70 4.45
CA LEU A 137 -8.09 2.96 5.70
C LEU A 137 -9.11 3.65 6.61
N ARG A 138 -9.09 4.99 6.71
CA ARG A 138 -10.12 5.75 7.47
C ARG A 138 -11.52 5.53 6.90
N GLU A 139 -11.66 5.55 5.58
CA GLU A 139 -12.92 5.27 4.90
C GLU A 139 -13.41 3.84 5.15
N ILE A 140 -12.52 2.85 5.10
CA ILE A 140 -12.85 1.44 5.42
C ILE A 140 -13.35 1.32 6.85
N VAL A 141 -12.65 1.90 7.83
CA VAL A 141 -13.08 1.91 9.24
C VAL A 141 -14.49 2.51 9.36
N LEU A 142 -14.69 3.68 8.76
CA LEU A 142 -15.98 4.38 8.80
C LEU A 142 -17.11 3.53 8.19
N ALA A 143 -16.85 2.87 7.07
CA ALA A 143 -17.81 2.00 6.39
C ALA A 143 -18.19 0.78 7.27
N ILE A 144 -17.20 0.14 7.91
CA ILE A 144 -17.45 -1.00 8.82
C ILE A 144 -18.31 -0.56 10.02
N LEU A 145 -17.96 0.57 10.65
CA LEU A 145 -18.70 1.09 11.80
C LEU A 145 -20.13 1.46 11.44
N ARG A 146 -20.34 2.08 10.28
CA ARG A 146 -21.69 2.41 9.77
C ARG A 146 -22.52 1.15 9.54
N ALA A 147 -21.94 0.14 8.91
CA ALA A 147 -22.59 -1.15 8.68
C ALA A 147 -22.93 -1.87 10.00
N GLY A 148 -22.01 -1.88 10.97
CA GLY A 148 -22.23 -2.50 12.28
C GLY A 148 -23.33 -1.80 13.09
N ARG A 149 -23.41 -0.48 13.01
CA ARG A 149 -24.52 0.27 13.62
C ARG A 149 -25.87 -0.01 12.95
N THR A 150 -25.88 -0.15 11.63
CA THR A 150 -27.09 -0.50 10.90
C THR A 150 -27.57 -1.91 11.25
N ALA A 151 -26.65 -2.85 11.42
CA ALA A 151 -26.92 -4.24 11.82
C ALA A 151 -27.12 -4.43 13.33
N GLU A 152 -27.10 -3.36 14.13
CA GLU A 152 -27.23 -3.39 15.59
C GLU A 152 -26.11 -4.16 16.32
N GLU A 153 -25.00 -4.40 15.65
CA GLU A 153 -23.80 -5.02 16.24
C GLU A 153 -23.01 -4.05 17.11
N PHE A 154 -23.10 -2.73 16.82
CA PHE A 154 -22.30 -1.69 17.49
C PHE A 154 -23.17 -0.61 18.13
N GLU A 155 -22.67 -0.05 19.24
CA GLU A 155 -23.29 1.04 19.96
C GLU A 155 -23.50 2.27 19.05
N ARG A 156 -24.46 3.14 19.40
CA ARG A 156 -24.84 4.34 18.64
C ARG A 156 -24.74 5.64 19.45
N LYS A 157 -24.22 5.57 20.69
CA LYS A 157 -24.21 6.70 21.63
C LYS A 157 -23.12 7.71 21.27
N THR A 158 -21.94 7.21 20.87
CA THR A 158 -20.81 8.05 20.48
C THR A 158 -20.97 8.52 19.04
N PRO A 159 -20.63 9.77 18.66
CA PRO A 159 -20.60 10.20 17.26
C PRO A 159 -19.77 9.27 16.38
N LEU A 160 -20.27 9.01 15.16
CA LEU A 160 -19.66 8.00 14.28
C LEU A 160 -18.25 8.39 13.83
N ASP A 161 -18.04 9.67 13.54
CA ASP A 161 -16.75 10.24 13.14
C ASP A 161 -15.72 10.20 14.28
N GLU A 162 -16.11 10.50 15.50
CA GLU A 162 -15.24 10.36 16.68
C GLU A 162 -14.86 8.90 16.91
N THR A 163 -15.82 7.97 16.80
CA THR A 163 -15.57 6.54 16.91
C THR A 163 -14.60 6.07 15.83
N ALA A 164 -14.81 6.49 14.57
CA ALA A 164 -13.95 6.13 13.45
C ALA A 164 -12.52 6.65 13.63
N ALA A 165 -12.37 7.89 14.08
CA ALA A 165 -11.07 8.47 14.38
C ALA A 165 -10.33 7.71 15.48
N ALA A 166 -11.03 7.35 16.57
CA ALA A 166 -10.46 6.57 17.67
C ALA A 166 -10.04 5.16 17.23
N VAL A 167 -10.88 4.45 16.48
CA VAL A 167 -10.55 3.12 15.94
C VAL A 167 -9.34 3.20 15.01
N TYR A 168 -9.27 4.21 14.14
CA TYR A 168 -8.12 4.42 13.25
C TYR A 168 -6.82 4.67 14.05
N LEU A 169 -6.85 5.44 15.13
CA LEU A 169 -5.67 5.66 15.98
C LEU A 169 -5.16 4.35 16.61
N VAL A 170 -6.07 3.46 17.00
CA VAL A 170 -5.71 2.12 17.52
C VAL A 170 -5.16 1.21 16.41
N LEU A 171 -5.66 1.35 15.19
CA LEU A 171 -5.23 0.59 14.03
C LEU A 171 -3.85 1.03 13.48
N ARG A 172 -3.54 2.31 13.59
CA ARG A 172 -2.38 2.96 12.96
C ARG A 172 -1.04 2.23 13.19
N PRO A 173 -0.71 1.71 14.38
CA PRO A 173 0.54 0.96 14.59
C PRO A 173 0.73 -0.25 13.67
N LEU A 174 -0.35 -0.85 13.17
CA LEU A 174 -0.31 -1.98 12.25
C LEU A 174 -0.26 -1.56 10.77
N ALA A 175 -0.70 -0.32 10.48
CA ALA A 175 -0.77 0.22 9.13
C ALA A 175 0.47 1.06 8.75
N ASP A 176 1.11 1.68 9.73
CA ASP A 176 2.28 2.53 9.54
C ASP A 176 3.57 1.68 9.61
N PRO A 177 4.34 1.59 8.51
CA PRO A 177 5.56 0.78 8.47
C PRO A 177 6.60 1.22 9.51
N LEU A 178 6.66 2.51 9.86
CA LEU A 178 7.59 3.01 10.88
C LEU A 178 7.26 2.50 12.28
N GLN A 179 5.98 2.34 12.59
CA GLN A 179 5.53 1.84 13.89
C GLN A 179 5.56 0.31 13.92
N LEU A 180 5.05 -0.36 12.89
CA LEU A 180 5.00 -1.81 12.79
C LEU A 180 6.40 -2.45 12.90
N GLN A 181 7.43 -1.78 12.40
CA GLN A 181 8.81 -2.27 12.45
C GLN A 181 9.30 -2.55 13.87
N SER A 182 8.77 -1.86 14.88
CA SER A 182 9.15 -2.04 16.28
C SER A 182 8.47 -3.23 16.98
N SER A 183 7.43 -3.81 16.37
CA SER A 183 6.60 -4.87 16.97
C SER A 183 6.34 -6.05 16.03
N LEU A 184 7.19 -6.30 15.05
CA LEU A 184 6.99 -7.35 14.03
C LEU A 184 6.78 -8.74 14.63
N ASP A 185 7.50 -9.07 15.71
CA ASP A 185 7.42 -10.38 16.35
C ASP A 185 6.08 -10.60 17.07
N THR A 186 5.44 -9.54 17.54
CA THR A 186 4.17 -9.57 18.27
C THR A 186 2.98 -9.09 17.44
N ALA A 187 3.20 -8.55 16.25
CA ALA A 187 2.19 -7.83 15.45
C ALA A 187 0.88 -8.61 15.25
N ARG A 188 0.95 -9.93 15.07
CA ARG A 188 -0.25 -10.79 14.91
C ARG A 188 -1.02 -10.94 16.21
N GLU A 189 -0.33 -11.05 17.33
CA GLU A 189 -0.93 -11.11 18.66
C GLU A 189 -1.51 -9.75 19.04
N ASP A 190 -0.74 -8.68 18.84
CA ASP A 190 -1.16 -7.30 19.05
C ASP A 190 -2.43 -6.97 18.24
N ALA A 191 -2.49 -7.38 16.98
CA ALA A 191 -3.67 -7.21 16.14
C ALA A 191 -4.92 -7.85 16.74
N SER A 192 -4.79 -9.07 17.29
CA SER A 192 -5.89 -9.77 17.96
C SER A 192 -6.35 -9.05 19.23
N GLN A 193 -5.39 -8.59 20.04
CA GLN A 193 -5.67 -7.89 21.31
C GLN A 193 -6.30 -6.52 21.05
N LEU A 194 -5.77 -5.75 20.06
CA LEU A 194 -6.31 -4.44 19.68
C LEU A 194 -7.71 -4.56 19.07
N ALA A 195 -7.96 -5.54 18.20
CA ALA A 195 -9.29 -5.81 17.66
C ALA A 195 -10.29 -6.16 18.79
N ALA A 196 -9.88 -6.99 19.74
CA ALA A 196 -10.73 -7.35 20.87
C ALA A 196 -11.01 -6.16 21.80
N LEU A 197 -10.05 -5.25 21.99
CA LEU A 197 -10.24 -4.00 22.74
C LEU A 197 -11.27 -3.11 22.05
N VAL A 198 -11.10 -2.88 20.74
CA VAL A 198 -12.02 -2.09 19.92
C VAL A 198 -13.43 -2.67 19.99
N LEU A 199 -13.58 -3.98 19.78
CA LEU A 199 -14.90 -4.63 19.81
C LEU A 199 -15.60 -4.51 21.17
N ARG A 200 -14.85 -4.59 22.29
CA ARG A 200 -15.42 -4.33 23.62
C ARG A 200 -15.91 -2.90 23.79
N SER A 201 -15.22 -1.93 23.18
CA SER A 201 -15.64 -0.52 23.23
C SER A 201 -16.84 -0.21 22.34
N LEU A 202 -17.06 -1.03 21.29
CA LEU A 202 -18.17 -0.91 20.36
C LEU A 202 -19.42 -1.69 20.77
N ALA A 203 -19.38 -2.46 21.85
CA ALA A 203 -20.51 -3.28 22.30
C ALA A 203 -21.76 -2.41 22.55
N PRO A 204 -22.98 -2.88 22.15
CA PRO A 204 -24.26 -2.15 22.30
C PRO A 204 -24.60 -1.78 23.74
#